data_41f9e0bf44ff04d5aa7207e7c26e62e5
#
_entry.id   41f9e0bf44ff04d5aa7207e7c26e62e5
#
_cell.length_a   1.000
_cell.length_b   1.000
_cell.length_c   1.000
_cell.angle_alpha   90.00
_cell.angle_beta   90.00
_cell.angle_gamma   90.00
#
_symmetry.space_group_name_H-M   'P 1'
#
loop_
_entity.id
_entity.type
_entity.pdbx_description
1 polymer ?
#
loop_
_entity_poly.entity_id
_entity_poly.type
_entity_poly.pdbx_seq_one_letter_code
_entity_poly.pdbx_strand_id
1 'polypeptide(L)'
;MLEKLEELIGKICSNTSVAKTDFQDGYGYGYSFSSYNTDFFTAWEMSGYYRFSWSERHPSRRFTMDTRSETLASYVLITQVGALRRARLRQRPIVIPGETPSAQQWTIADTRWPRVKRYTSVADPTMVVESVNSLELRQTLFATQFPLDDYVESFMDPDANPVLSPYLSSVEPHLECLRHAGVKLPTDDSY
;
A
#
# COMPACT_ATOMS: atom_id res chain seq x y z
N MET A 1 13.33 0.44 -13.59
CA MET A 1 12.92 0.00 -12.23
C MET A 1 11.41 -0.24 -12.17
N LEU A 2 10.55 0.75 -12.45
CA LEU A 2 9.08 0.51 -12.46
C LEU A 2 8.65 -0.53 -13.48
N GLU A 3 9.35 -0.66 -14.62
CA GLU A 3 9.09 -1.70 -15.62
C GLU A 3 9.08 -3.11 -15.03
N LYS A 4 9.93 -3.37 -14.03
CA LYS A 4 9.97 -4.66 -13.33
C LYS A 4 8.74 -4.90 -12.45
N LEU A 5 8.04 -3.84 -12.06
CA LEU A 5 6.79 -3.91 -11.30
C LEU A 5 5.55 -3.92 -12.21
N GLU A 6 5.71 -3.74 -13.52
CA GLU A 6 4.58 -3.67 -14.47
C GLU A 6 3.76 -4.94 -14.50
N GLU A 7 4.42 -6.09 -14.48
CA GLU A 7 3.73 -7.39 -14.43
C GLU A 7 2.86 -7.50 -13.18
N LEU A 8 3.41 -7.10 -12.03
CA LEU A 8 2.68 -7.08 -10.76
C LEU A 8 1.51 -6.10 -10.82
N ILE A 9 1.73 -4.89 -11.31
CA ILE A 9 0.70 -3.87 -11.50
C ILE A 9 -0.40 -4.41 -12.45
N GLY A 10 -0.01 -5.00 -13.57
CA GLY A 10 -0.93 -5.62 -14.53
C GLY A 10 -1.79 -6.71 -13.87
N LYS A 11 -1.18 -7.58 -13.06
CA LYS A 11 -1.89 -8.61 -12.30
C LYS A 11 -2.90 -8.00 -11.32
N ILE A 12 -2.49 -7.03 -10.49
CA ILE A 12 -3.36 -6.42 -9.48
C ILE A 12 -4.49 -5.61 -10.12
N CYS A 13 -4.23 -4.89 -11.21
CA CYS A 13 -5.24 -4.07 -11.88
C CYS A 13 -6.13 -4.88 -12.84
N SER A 14 -5.81 -6.15 -13.10
CA SER A 14 -6.59 -6.99 -14.02
C SER A 14 -8.05 -7.12 -13.59
N ASN A 15 -8.95 -7.08 -14.56
CA ASN A 15 -10.40 -7.24 -14.36
C ASN A 15 -11.00 -6.26 -13.33
N THR A 16 -10.41 -5.06 -13.20
CA THR A 16 -10.90 -4.02 -12.30
C THR A 16 -11.01 -2.68 -13.01
N SER A 17 -11.78 -1.78 -12.41
CA SER A 17 -11.84 -0.37 -12.82
C SER A 17 -10.92 0.52 -11.95
N VAL A 18 -9.85 -0.02 -11.37
CA VAL A 18 -8.81 0.82 -10.75
C VAL A 18 -8.20 1.67 -11.85
N ALA A 19 -8.36 2.97 -11.72
CA ALA A 19 -7.79 3.89 -12.69
C ALA A 19 -6.27 3.92 -12.50
N LYS A 20 -5.54 3.49 -13.51
CA LYS A 20 -4.09 3.63 -13.61
C LYS A 20 -3.81 4.69 -14.66
N THR A 21 -3.08 5.71 -14.29
CA THR A 21 -2.64 6.77 -15.21
C THR A 21 -1.12 6.81 -15.22
N ASP A 22 -0.56 6.63 -16.41
CA ASP A 22 0.86 6.80 -16.64
C ASP A 22 1.18 8.28 -16.73
N PHE A 23 2.32 8.69 -16.18
CA PHE A 23 2.80 10.04 -16.39
C PHE A 23 4.33 10.08 -16.39
N GLN A 24 4.85 10.98 -17.17
CA GLN A 24 6.28 11.25 -17.29
C GLN A 24 6.51 12.75 -17.27
N ASP A 25 7.57 13.16 -16.61
CA ASP A 25 8.05 14.52 -16.67
C ASP A 25 9.59 14.55 -16.63
N GLY A 26 10.19 15.75 -16.59
CA GLY A 26 11.65 15.92 -16.56
C GLY A 26 12.37 15.35 -15.35
N TYR A 27 11.65 14.79 -14.37
CA TYR A 27 12.24 14.24 -13.14
C TYR A 27 12.07 12.72 -12.99
N GLY A 28 11.17 12.11 -13.73
CA GLY A 28 10.97 10.68 -13.68
C GLY A 28 9.69 10.20 -14.36
N TYR A 29 9.48 8.90 -14.28
CA TYR A 29 8.33 8.18 -14.78
C TYR A 29 7.54 7.60 -13.61
N GLY A 30 6.24 7.53 -13.73
CA GLY A 30 5.42 7.01 -12.65
C GLY A 30 4.01 6.60 -13.03
N TYR A 31 3.34 6.03 -12.06
CA TYR A 31 1.95 5.62 -12.12
C TYR A 31 1.14 6.29 -11.02
N SER A 32 -0.06 6.73 -11.35
CA SER A 32 -1.05 7.16 -10.38
C SER A 32 -2.24 6.20 -10.38
N PHE A 33 -2.69 5.83 -9.21
CA PHE A 33 -3.82 4.93 -8.99
C PHE A 33 -4.89 5.64 -8.19
N SER A 34 -6.15 5.49 -8.57
CA SER A 34 -7.26 6.01 -7.80
C SER A 34 -8.47 5.11 -7.86
N SER A 35 -9.29 5.16 -6.80
CA SER A 35 -10.55 4.44 -6.75
C SER A 35 -11.75 5.29 -7.17
N TYR A 36 -11.77 6.60 -6.84
CA TYR A 36 -12.92 7.48 -7.05
C TYR A 36 -12.52 8.90 -7.48
N ASN A 37 -11.32 9.07 -8.01
CA ASN A 37 -10.75 10.37 -8.41
C ASN A 37 -10.63 11.40 -7.25
N THR A 38 -10.59 10.94 -6.02
CA THR A 38 -10.45 11.80 -4.85
C THR A 38 -9.11 11.57 -4.13
N ASP A 39 -8.70 10.32 -4.01
CA ASP A 39 -7.47 9.94 -3.35
C ASP A 39 -6.56 9.24 -4.34
N PHE A 40 -5.32 9.69 -4.41
CA PHE A 40 -4.33 9.20 -5.34
C PHE A 40 -3.15 8.59 -4.58
N PHE A 41 -2.88 7.34 -4.88
CA PHE A 41 -1.61 6.71 -4.59
C PHE A 41 -0.72 6.82 -5.82
N THR A 42 0.50 7.30 -5.65
CA THR A 42 1.42 7.55 -6.75
C THR A 42 2.74 6.83 -6.50
N ALA A 43 3.21 6.09 -7.49
CA ALA A 43 4.50 5.43 -7.50
C ALA A 43 5.39 6.05 -8.59
N TRP A 44 6.58 6.49 -8.20
CA TRP A 44 7.55 7.14 -9.08
C TRP A 44 8.86 6.36 -9.13
N GLU A 45 9.50 6.35 -10.31
CA GLU A 45 10.91 6.04 -10.42
C GLU A 45 11.71 7.34 -10.58
N MET A 46 12.62 7.57 -9.65
CA MET A 46 13.43 8.78 -9.59
C MET A 46 14.89 8.44 -9.24
N SER A 47 15.82 8.68 -10.16
CA SER A 47 17.27 8.59 -9.86
C SER A 47 17.70 7.30 -9.13
N GLY A 48 17.12 6.16 -9.51
CA GLY A 48 17.50 4.85 -8.98
C GLY A 48 16.80 4.47 -7.65
N TYR A 49 15.71 5.10 -7.33
CA TYR A 49 14.83 4.68 -6.23
C TYR A 49 13.36 4.81 -6.59
N TYR A 50 12.51 4.08 -5.87
CA TYR A 50 11.07 4.19 -5.93
C TYR A 50 10.61 5.20 -4.88
N ARG A 51 9.79 6.16 -5.30
CA ARG A 51 9.09 7.09 -4.42
C ARG A 51 7.61 6.80 -4.42
N PHE A 52 7.02 6.81 -3.24
CA PHE A 52 5.59 6.66 -3.07
C PHE A 52 5.02 7.89 -2.37
N SER A 53 3.82 8.27 -2.80
CA SER A 53 3.08 9.36 -2.17
C SER A 53 1.58 9.09 -2.17
N TRP A 54 0.92 9.70 -1.21
CA TRP A 54 -0.54 9.73 -1.11
C TRP A 54 -0.97 11.18 -1.12
N SER A 55 -2.03 11.48 -1.87
CA SER A 55 -2.54 12.83 -2.00
C SER A 55 -4.03 12.82 -2.32
N GLU A 56 -4.73 13.86 -1.89
CA GLU A 56 -6.11 14.12 -2.24
C GLU A 56 -6.18 14.97 -3.51
N ARG A 57 -7.22 14.74 -4.32
CA ARG A 57 -7.65 15.53 -5.48
C ARG A 57 -6.76 15.49 -6.72
N HIS A 58 -5.45 15.27 -6.59
CA HIS A 58 -4.55 15.18 -7.75
C HIS A 58 -3.29 14.39 -7.41
N PRO A 59 -2.66 13.72 -8.39
CA PRO A 59 -1.36 13.06 -8.21
C PRO A 59 -0.30 14.03 -7.69
N SER A 60 0.53 13.58 -6.77
CA SER A 60 1.56 14.38 -6.13
C SER A 60 2.87 13.63 -6.00
N ARG A 61 4.00 14.34 -6.17
CA ARG A 61 5.34 13.84 -5.84
C ARG A 61 5.75 14.08 -4.39
N ARG A 62 4.82 14.47 -3.55
CA ARG A 62 5.09 14.75 -2.16
C ARG A 62 5.69 13.50 -1.52
N PHE A 63 6.88 13.67 -0.93
CA PHE A 63 7.56 12.58 -0.26
C PHE A 63 6.70 11.99 0.85
N THR A 64 6.52 10.69 0.80
CA THR A 64 5.97 9.91 1.91
C THR A 64 6.89 8.74 2.22
N MET A 65 7.39 8.04 1.18
CA MET A 65 8.24 6.87 1.32
C MET A 65 9.16 6.74 0.11
N ASP A 66 10.45 6.47 0.35
CA ASP A 66 11.44 6.17 -0.67
C ASP A 66 12.12 4.84 -0.36
N THR A 67 12.33 4.01 -1.37
CA THR A 67 13.13 2.78 -1.26
C THR A 67 13.89 2.48 -2.54
N ARG A 68 15.05 1.82 -2.42
CA ARG A 68 15.76 1.20 -3.54
C ARG A 68 15.47 -0.28 -3.66
N SER A 69 14.83 -0.87 -2.66
CA SER A 69 14.46 -2.27 -2.66
C SER A 69 13.23 -2.50 -3.52
N GLU A 70 13.38 -3.27 -4.60
CA GLU A 70 12.28 -3.70 -5.46
C GLU A 70 11.25 -4.55 -4.67
N THR A 71 11.74 -5.38 -3.75
CA THR A 71 10.90 -6.17 -2.87
C THR A 71 10.00 -5.30 -1.99
N LEU A 72 10.59 -4.28 -1.32
CA LEU A 72 9.78 -3.34 -0.53
C LEU A 72 8.82 -2.53 -1.39
N ALA A 73 9.25 -2.09 -2.58
CA ALA A 73 8.38 -1.41 -3.53
C ALA A 73 7.18 -2.26 -3.93
N SER A 74 7.39 -3.58 -4.11
CA SER A 74 6.32 -4.53 -4.39
C SER A 74 5.31 -4.60 -3.23
N TYR A 75 5.76 -4.74 -1.99
CA TYR A 75 4.86 -4.74 -0.82
C TYR A 75 4.04 -3.44 -0.71
N VAL A 76 4.67 -2.28 -0.93
CA VAL A 76 3.95 -0.99 -0.95
C VAL A 76 2.85 -0.99 -2.01
N LEU A 77 3.20 -1.37 -3.25
CA LEU A 77 2.25 -1.42 -4.36
C LEU A 77 1.10 -2.36 -4.07
N ILE A 78 1.39 -3.59 -3.63
CA ILE A 78 0.35 -4.59 -3.36
C ILE A 78 -0.58 -4.09 -2.25
N THR A 79 -0.03 -3.57 -1.17
CA THR A 79 -0.83 -3.09 -0.05
C THR A 79 -1.80 -1.99 -0.49
N GLN A 80 -1.32 -1.01 -1.26
CA GLN A 80 -2.11 0.15 -1.64
C GLN A 80 -3.02 -0.13 -2.84
N VAL A 81 -2.47 -0.67 -3.93
CA VAL A 81 -3.26 -0.93 -5.14
C VAL A 81 -4.17 -2.13 -4.96
N GLY A 82 -3.76 -3.13 -4.19
CA GLY A 82 -4.59 -4.25 -3.80
C GLY A 82 -5.80 -3.84 -2.96
N ALA A 83 -5.63 -2.89 -2.04
CA ALA A 83 -6.74 -2.33 -1.28
C ALA A 83 -7.73 -1.59 -2.21
N LEU A 84 -7.22 -0.79 -3.16
CA LEU A 84 -8.06 -0.13 -4.19
C LEU A 84 -8.81 -1.15 -5.04
N ARG A 85 -8.14 -2.24 -5.45
CA ARG A 85 -8.76 -3.34 -6.20
C ARG A 85 -9.94 -3.94 -5.41
N ARG A 86 -9.71 -4.32 -4.16
CA ARG A 86 -10.76 -4.92 -3.31
C ARG A 86 -11.95 -3.99 -3.14
N ALA A 87 -11.71 -2.70 -2.92
CA ALA A 87 -12.76 -1.70 -2.84
C ALA A 87 -13.60 -1.63 -4.15
N ARG A 88 -12.94 -1.65 -5.32
CA ARG A 88 -13.62 -1.66 -6.62
C ARG A 88 -14.44 -2.90 -6.88
N LEU A 89 -13.97 -4.05 -6.43
CA LEU A 89 -14.68 -5.33 -6.55
C LEU A 89 -15.71 -5.54 -5.44
N ARG A 90 -15.89 -4.56 -4.54
CA ARG A 90 -16.76 -4.67 -3.35
C ARG A 90 -16.44 -5.90 -2.48
N GLN A 91 -15.18 -6.26 -2.42
CA GLN A 91 -14.68 -7.30 -1.54
C GLN A 91 -14.43 -6.73 -0.15
N ARG A 92 -14.51 -7.57 0.89
CA ARG A 92 -14.19 -7.16 2.26
C ARG A 92 -12.76 -6.62 2.34
N PRO A 93 -12.53 -5.47 3.01
CA PRO A 93 -11.19 -4.92 3.13
C PRO A 93 -10.29 -5.82 3.98
N ILE A 94 -9.00 -5.81 3.66
CA ILE A 94 -7.95 -6.43 4.48
C ILE A 94 -7.38 -5.33 5.38
N VAL A 95 -7.47 -5.53 6.70
CA VAL A 95 -6.97 -4.59 7.71
C VAL A 95 -5.57 -5.01 8.14
N ILE A 96 -4.56 -4.54 7.40
CA ILE A 96 -3.17 -4.82 7.73
C ILE A 96 -2.82 -4.10 9.04
N PRO A 97 -2.24 -4.79 10.05
CA PRO A 97 -1.79 -4.15 11.28
C PRO A 97 -0.77 -3.06 11.02
N GLY A 98 -0.95 -1.92 11.71
CA GLY A 98 -0.03 -0.78 11.65
C GLY A 98 0.80 -0.68 12.95
N GLU A 99 1.37 -1.78 13.40
CA GLU A 99 2.19 -1.82 14.60
C GLU A 99 3.54 -1.15 14.39
N THR A 100 4.13 -0.67 15.48
CA THR A 100 5.49 -0.16 15.42
C THR A 100 6.46 -1.30 15.08
N PRO A 101 7.37 -1.12 14.11
CA PRO A 101 8.30 -2.16 13.73
C PRO A 101 9.12 -2.65 14.92
N SER A 102 9.23 -3.96 15.07
CA SER A 102 10.06 -4.56 16.13
C SER A 102 11.55 -4.27 15.88
N ALA A 103 12.28 -3.92 16.92
CA ALA A 103 13.73 -3.75 16.84
C ALA A 103 14.49 -5.04 16.50
N GLN A 104 13.83 -6.20 16.62
CA GLN A 104 14.38 -7.49 16.16
C GLN A 104 14.29 -7.66 14.65
N GLN A 105 13.35 -6.96 14.01
CA GLN A 105 13.11 -7.04 12.58
C GLN A 105 13.67 -5.86 11.81
N TRP A 106 13.66 -4.66 12.41
CA TRP A 106 14.02 -3.42 11.75
C TRP A 106 14.91 -2.54 12.64
N THR A 107 16.04 -2.11 12.12
CA THR A 107 16.84 -1.03 12.74
C THR A 107 16.31 0.31 12.25
N ILE A 108 16.27 1.30 13.13
CA ILE A 108 15.76 2.64 12.85
C ILE A 108 16.86 3.65 13.09
N ALA A 109 17.18 4.46 12.09
CA ALA A 109 18.19 5.51 12.18
C ALA A 109 17.63 6.86 11.73
N ASP A 110 18.23 7.93 12.25
CA ASP A 110 17.96 9.28 11.80
C ASP A 110 18.48 9.50 10.39
N THR A 111 17.77 10.34 9.62
CA THR A 111 18.26 10.85 8.35
C THR A 111 18.62 12.34 8.50
N ARG A 112 19.17 12.93 7.43
CA ARG A 112 19.41 14.39 7.40
C ARG A 112 18.11 15.23 7.39
N TRP A 113 16.98 14.60 7.13
CA TRP A 113 15.70 15.30 7.04
C TRP A 113 14.90 15.15 8.31
N PRO A 114 14.42 16.23 8.92
CA PRO A 114 13.56 16.17 10.11
C PRO A 114 12.34 15.28 9.85
N ARG A 115 11.97 14.44 10.80
CA ARG A 115 10.83 13.51 10.78
C ARG A 115 10.96 12.33 9.80
N VAL A 116 11.98 12.27 8.96
CA VAL A 116 12.24 11.12 8.09
C VAL A 116 13.21 10.20 8.81
N LYS A 117 12.83 8.95 8.94
CA LYS A 117 13.67 7.89 9.49
C LYS A 117 14.03 6.90 8.40
N ARG A 118 15.17 6.26 8.55
CA ARG A 118 15.60 5.14 7.75
C ARG A 118 15.34 3.85 8.51
N TYR A 119 14.64 2.94 7.88
CA TYR A 119 14.35 1.60 8.38
C TYR A 119 15.13 0.61 7.53
N THR A 120 15.92 -0.25 8.17
CA THR A 120 16.72 -1.27 7.51
C THR A 120 16.33 -2.62 8.10
N SER A 121 15.99 -3.60 7.26
CA SER A 121 15.69 -4.95 7.72
C SER A 121 16.92 -5.60 8.36
N VAL A 122 16.72 -6.25 9.50
CA VAL A 122 17.79 -7.02 10.19
C VAL A 122 18.10 -8.29 9.40
N ALA A 123 17.08 -8.92 8.82
CA ALA A 123 17.24 -10.15 8.06
C ALA A 123 17.86 -9.93 6.66
N ASP A 124 17.54 -8.80 6.03
CA ASP A 124 18.05 -8.42 4.71
C ASP A 124 18.42 -6.93 4.68
N PRO A 125 19.68 -6.58 4.89
CA PRO A 125 20.14 -5.19 4.89
C PRO A 125 19.98 -4.46 3.55
N THR A 126 19.62 -5.14 2.47
CA THR A 126 19.30 -4.48 1.18
C THR A 126 17.88 -3.92 1.18
N MET A 127 17.03 -4.40 2.08
CA MET A 127 15.68 -3.89 2.28
C MET A 127 15.74 -2.62 3.15
N VAL A 128 15.84 -1.48 2.51
CA VAL A 128 15.92 -0.17 3.16
C VAL A 128 14.79 0.72 2.67
N VAL A 129 14.13 1.41 3.59
CA VAL A 129 13.14 2.44 3.29
C VAL A 129 13.36 3.68 4.12
N GLU A 130 13.25 4.85 3.49
CA GLU A 130 13.19 6.15 4.17
C GLU A 130 11.76 6.66 4.15
N SER A 131 11.21 7.00 5.30
CA SER A 131 9.83 7.46 5.41
C SER A 131 9.62 8.30 6.67
N VAL A 132 8.56 9.11 6.65
CA VAL A 132 7.89 9.54 7.87
C VAL A 132 7.22 8.31 8.51
N ASN A 133 7.15 8.25 9.84
CA ASN A 133 6.49 7.14 10.52
C ASN A 133 4.96 7.22 10.31
N SER A 134 4.50 6.74 9.17
CA SER A 134 3.10 6.71 8.77
C SER A 134 2.48 5.33 8.98
N LEU A 135 1.17 5.25 8.93
CA LEU A 135 0.44 3.98 8.97
C LEU A 135 0.84 3.09 7.80
N GLU A 136 0.92 3.66 6.60
CA GLU A 136 1.27 2.95 5.36
C GLU A 136 2.67 2.33 5.43
N LEU A 137 3.64 3.05 6.01
CA LEU A 137 4.96 2.49 6.28
C LEU A 137 4.86 1.25 7.18
N ARG A 138 4.18 1.38 8.32
CA ARG A 138 4.08 0.31 9.31
C ARG A 138 3.37 -0.92 8.74
N GLN A 139 2.30 -0.72 7.97
CA GLN A 139 1.61 -1.78 7.24
C GLN A 139 2.54 -2.48 6.24
N THR A 140 3.34 -1.71 5.50
CA THR A 140 4.33 -2.26 4.57
C THR A 140 5.38 -3.09 5.31
N LEU A 141 5.94 -2.57 6.41
CA LEU A 141 6.95 -3.30 7.17
C LEU A 141 6.39 -4.58 7.82
N PHE A 142 5.13 -4.53 8.28
CA PHE A 142 4.42 -5.72 8.75
C PHE A 142 4.24 -6.75 7.62
N ALA A 143 3.90 -6.30 6.42
CA ALA A 143 3.67 -7.18 5.27
C ALA A 143 4.89 -8.03 4.89
N THR A 144 6.10 -7.54 5.13
CA THR A 144 7.35 -8.26 4.76
C THR A 144 7.58 -9.58 5.52
N GLN A 145 6.78 -9.88 6.53
CA GLN A 145 6.82 -11.20 7.20
C GLN A 145 6.19 -12.33 6.38
N PHE A 146 5.42 -12.02 5.34
CA PHE A 146 4.79 -12.99 4.46
C PHE A 146 5.62 -13.17 3.17
N PRO A 147 5.64 -14.36 2.55
CA PRO A 147 6.18 -14.51 1.20
C PRO A 147 5.43 -13.59 0.22
N LEU A 148 6.18 -12.95 -0.69
CA LEU A 148 5.61 -11.94 -1.60
C LEU A 148 4.48 -12.51 -2.46
N ASP A 149 4.65 -13.71 -3.02
CA ASP A 149 3.66 -14.33 -3.88
C ASP A 149 2.37 -14.65 -3.12
N ASP A 150 2.46 -15.20 -1.91
CA ASP A 150 1.31 -15.48 -1.04
C ASP A 150 0.59 -14.19 -0.65
N TYR A 151 1.36 -13.12 -0.43
CA TYR A 151 0.82 -11.81 -0.11
C TYR A 151 0.04 -11.21 -1.29
N VAL A 152 0.57 -11.33 -2.52
CA VAL A 152 -0.13 -10.93 -3.76
C VAL A 152 -1.42 -11.73 -3.91
N GLU A 153 -1.35 -13.06 -3.79
CA GLU A 153 -2.50 -13.94 -3.96
C GLU A 153 -3.61 -13.60 -2.97
N SER A 154 -3.26 -13.30 -1.73
CA SER A 154 -4.23 -12.89 -0.71
C SER A 154 -5.01 -11.64 -1.07
N PHE A 155 -4.43 -10.66 -1.75
CA PHE A 155 -5.18 -9.51 -2.25
C PHE A 155 -6.05 -9.83 -3.46
N MET A 156 -5.71 -10.88 -4.21
CA MET A 156 -6.48 -11.33 -5.37
C MET A 156 -7.65 -12.23 -4.98
N ASP A 157 -7.51 -12.99 -3.89
CA ASP A 157 -8.51 -13.91 -3.39
C ASP A 157 -9.61 -13.19 -2.59
N PRO A 158 -10.93 -13.44 -2.82
CA PRO A 158 -12.02 -12.82 -2.08
C PRO A 158 -11.94 -13.05 -0.56
N ASP A 159 -11.48 -14.21 -0.13
CA ASP A 159 -11.35 -14.60 1.26
C ASP A 159 -9.96 -14.34 1.85
N ALA A 160 -9.12 -13.65 1.07
CA ALA A 160 -7.77 -13.21 1.44
C ALA A 160 -6.82 -14.37 1.79
N ASN A 161 -6.99 -15.54 1.17
CA ASN A 161 -6.04 -16.64 1.28
C ASN A 161 -4.81 -16.40 0.36
N PRO A 162 -3.65 -16.98 0.66
CA PRO A 162 -3.43 -17.91 1.75
C PRO A 162 -3.06 -17.27 3.10
N VAL A 163 -2.57 -16.02 3.15
CA VAL A 163 -1.94 -15.50 4.38
C VAL A 163 -2.67 -14.33 5.06
N LEU A 164 -3.60 -13.67 4.39
CA LEU A 164 -4.27 -12.48 4.92
C LEU A 164 -5.71 -12.72 5.41
N SER A 165 -6.22 -13.93 5.34
CA SER A 165 -7.55 -14.28 5.84
C SER A 165 -7.79 -13.89 7.32
N PRO A 166 -6.79 -13.96 8.25
CA PRO A 166 -6.97 -13.49 9.63
C PRO A 166 -7.18 -11.98 9.76
N TYR A 167 -6.81 -11.22 8.72
CA TYR A 167 -6.91 -9.76 8.68
C TYR A 167 -8.09 -9.27 7.84
N LEU A 168 -8.93 -10.18 7.38
CA LEU A 168 -10.11 -9.84 6.61
C LEU A 168 -11.15 -9.18 7.52
N SER A 169 -11.60 -7.97 7.15
CA SER A 169 -12.62 -7.27 7.93
C SER A 169 -13.91 -8.07 8.03
N SER A 170 -14.51 -8.05 9.21
CA SER A 170 -15.86 -8.61 9.40
C SER A 170 -16.96 -7.69 8.85
N VAL A 171 -16.62 -6.43 8.56
CA VAL A 171 -17.55 -5.41 8.08
C VAL A 171 -17.64 -5.45 6.57
N GLU A 172 -18.85 -5.48 6.03
CA GLU A 172 -19.05 -5.36 4.59
C GLU A 172 -18.64 -3.98 4.06
N PRO A 173 -18.01 -3.91 2.87
CA PRO A 173 -17.42 -2.66 2.35
C PRO A 173 -18.40 -1.48 2.28
N HIS A 174 -19.64 -1.73 1.92
CA HIS A 174 -20.64 -0.67 1.82
C HIS A 174 -21.06 -0.10 3.19
N LEU A 175 -21.04 -0.92 4.24
CA LEU A 175 -21.37 -0.48 5.62
C LEU A 175 -20.25 0.39 6.18
N GLU A 176 -19.00 0.09 5.84
CA GLU A 176 -17.86 0.88 6.25
C GLU A 176 -17.86 2.26 5.58
N CYS A 177 -18.14 2.34 4.28
CA CYS A 177 -18.38 3.61 3.58
C CYS A 177 -19.51 4.43 4.22
N LEU A 178 -20.59 3.83 4.62
CA LEU A 178 -21.70 4.53 5.28
C LEU A 178 -21.31 5.04 6.68
N ARG A 179 -20.53 4.26 7.45
CA ARG A 179 -19.96 4.72 8.74
C ARG A 179 -19.05 5.94 8.56
N HIS A 180 -18.14 5.89 7.59
CA HIS A 180 -17.26 7.04 7.26
C HIS A 180 -18.04 8.26 6.79
N ALA A 181 -19.18 8.06 6.11
CA ALA A 181 -20.09 9.14 5.72
C ALA A 181 -20.97 9.65 6.89
N GLY A 182 -20.77 9.15 8.12
CA GLY A 182 -21.55 9.55 9.29
C GLY A 182 -22.97 9.00 9.32
N VAL A 183 -23.31 8.03 8.49
CA VAL A 183 -24.61 7.37 8.47
C VAL A 183 -24.68 6.40 9.65
N LYS A 184 -25.66 6.59 10.53
CA LYS A 184 -25.96 5.61 11.59
C LYS A 184 -26.48 4.33 10.95
N LEU A 185 -25.71 3.26 11.06
CA LEU A 185 -26.18 1.93 10.68
C LEU A 185 -27.14 1.39 11.73
N PRO A 186 -28.14 0.59 11.33
CA PRO A 186 -28.91 -0.16 12.28
C PRO A 186 -27.95 -0.98 13.15
N THR A 187 -28.02 -0.83 14.45
CA THR A 187 -27.27 -1.68 15.38
C THR A 187 -27.88 -3.08 15.35
N ASP A 188 -27.06 -4.12 15.50
CA ASP A 188 -27.48 -5.53 15.51
C ASP A 188 -28.51 -5.90 16.65
N ASP A 189 -28.91 -4.91 17.44
CA ASP A 189 -29.87 -5.05 18.53
C ASP A 189 -31.34 -4.95 18.08
N SER A 190 -31.63 -4.98 16.78
CA SER A 190 -32.98 -4.82 16.23
C SER A 190 -33.50 -6.04 15.46
N TYR A 191 -33.08 -7.26 15.85
CA TYR A 191 -33.75 -8.52 15.44
C TYR A 191 -34.04 -9.42 16.62
#